data_c6bb8259b61787baf993fbaa9f29ec31
#
_entry.id   c6bb8259b61787baf993fbaa9f29ec31
#
_cell.length_a   1.000
_cell.length_b   1.000
_cell.length_c   1.000
_cell.angle_alpha   90.00
_cell.angle_beta   90.00
_cell.angle_gamma   90.00
#
_symmetry.space_group_name_H-M   'P 1'
#
loop_
_entity.id
_entity.type
_entity.pdbx_description
1 polymer ?
#
loop_
_entity_poly.entity_id
_entity_poly.type
_entity_poly.pdbx_seq_one_letter_code
_entity_poly.pdbx_strand_id
1 'polypeptide(L)'
;VLSSTIGRNKNKIPGEVISEIISGTNQILSYYRDFGINIHSGGGETADVGDLVRTIIVDSCLTVRIKKDQIIDNSNIKPGNVIIGLSSTGISSYDKEYNSGIGSNGLTSARHDVLSKYLKSLYPESFDHEVPNELTYCGSKRLTDKLDGFDLDIGKMLLSPTRSYAPLLKMIFDKVGRDKINGIIHCTG
;
A
#
# COMPACT_ATOMS: atom_id res chain seq x y z
N VAL A 1 9.96 2.01 14.99
CA VAL A 1 8.86 2.88 15.40
C VAL A 1 8.19 3.41 14.15
N LEU A 2 6.86 3.33 14.07
CA LEU A 2 6.05 3.89 13.01
C LEU A 2 5.42 5.21 13.50
N SER A 3 5.52 6.25 12.70
CA SER A 3 4.81 7.52 12.87
C SER A 3 4.02 7.83 11.61
N SER A 4 2.76 8.27 11.75
CA SER A 4 1.88 8.54 10.61
C SER A 4 1.31 9.95 10.67
N THR A 5 1.28 10.62 9.53
CA THR A 5 0.63 11.93 9.36
C THR A 5 -0.57 11.78 8.45
N ILE A 6 -1.71 12.29 8.89
CA ILE A 6 -2.97 12.25 8.14
C ILE A 6 -3.45 13.68 7.93
N GLY A 7 -3.41 14.14 6.67
CA GLY A 7 -3.99 15.40 6.25
C GLY A 7 -5.30 15.18 5.51
N ARG A 8 -6.37 15.90 5.86
CA ARG A 8 -7.66 15.74 5.19
C ARG A 8 -8.35 17.07 4.92
N ASN A 9 -9.26 17.04 3.99
CA ASN A 9 -10.34 18.02 3.90
C ASN A 9 -11.52 17.54 4.75
N LYS A 10 -11.74 18.17 5.91
CA LYS A 10 -12.77 17.74 6.87
C LYS A 10 -14.20 17.80 6.32
N ASN A 11 -14.43 18.65 5.30
CA ASN A 11 -15.74 18.77 4.64
C ASN A 11 -16.04 17.60 3.69
N LYS A 12 -15.02 16.81 3.33
CA LYS A 12 -15.12 15.66 2.41
C LYS A 12 -14.86 14.33 3.12
N ILE A 13 -13.97 14.32 4.09
CA ILE A 13 -13.53 13.11 4.79
C ILE A 13 -13.96 13.20 6.25
N PRO A 14 -14.93 12.42 6.69
CA PRO A 14 -15.41 12.42 8.07
C PRO A 14 -14.40 11.80 9.05
N GLY A 15 -14.61 12.05 10.36
CA GLY A 15 -13.71 11.59 11.43
C GLY A 15 -13.59 10.07 11.51
N GLU A 16 -14.64 9.36 11.16
CA GLU A 16 -14.72 7.90 11.14
C GLU A 16 -13.67 7.28 10.21
N VAL A 17 -13.38 7.90 9.06
CA VAL A 17 -12.33 7.45 8.14
C VAL A 17 -10.96 7.52 8.82
N ILE A 18 -10.69 8.59 9.58
CA ILE A 18 -9.43 8.72 10.34
C ILE A 18 -9.34 7.64 11.41
N SER A 19 -10.44 7.40 12.13
CA SER A 19 -10.52 6.35 13.15
C SER A 19 -10.22 4.97 12.56
N GLU A 20 -10.77 4.65 11.39
CA GLU A 20 -10.53 3.37 10.70
C GLU A 20 -9.08 3.24 10.21
N ILE A 21 -8.46 4.31 9.73
CA ILE A 21 -7.04 4.30 9.35
C ILE A 21 -6.14 4.00 10.56
N ILE A 22 -6.40 4.64 11.70
CA ILE A 22 -5.65 4.42 12.94
C ILE A 22 -5.88 2.98 13.44
N SER A 23 -7.13 2.52 13.44
CA SER A 23 -7.51 1.17 13.85
C SER A 23 -6.83 0.12 12.97
N GLY A 24 -6.90 0.26 11.64
CA GLY A 24 -6.24 -0.62 10.69
C GLY A 24 -4.72 -0.65 10.85
N THR A 25 -4.11 0.51 11.11
CA THR A 25 -2.68 0.59 11.43
C THR A 25 -2.34 -0.24 12.67
N ASN A 26 -3.11 -0.11 13.75
CA ASN A 26 -2.88 -0.88 14.97
C ASN A 26 -3.10 -2.38 14.76
N GLN A 27 -4.09 -2.77 13.93
CA GLN A 27 -4.35 -4.16 13.59
C GLN A 27 -3.18 -4.77 12.83
N ILE A 28 -2.64 -4.11 11.81
CA ILE A 28 -1.50 -4.63 11.05
C ILE A 28 -0.23 -4.71 11.90
N LEU A 29 0.02 -3.75 12.79
CA LEU A 29 1.14 -3.80 13.71
C LEU A 29 1.00 -4.96 14.71
N SER A 30 -0.22 -5.25 15.16
CA SER A 30 -0.49 -6.43 16.01
C SER A 30 -0.23 -7.71 15.24
N TYR A 31 -0.74 -7.80 14.02
CA TYR A 31 -0.54 -8.96 13.16
C TYR A 31 0.94 -9.26 12.89
N TYR A 32 1.78 -8.24 12.68
CA TYR A 32 3.20 -8.45 12.48
C TYR A 32 3.92 -9.02 13.70
N ARG A 33 3.42 -8.78 14.91
CA ARG A 33 4.01 -9.38 16.14
C ARG A 33 3.91 -10.90 16.14
N ASP A 34 2.87 -11.49 15.53
CA ASP A 34 2.71 -12.94 15.40
C ASP A 34 3.84 -13.56 14.57
N PHE A 35 4.48 -12.78 13.70
CA PHE A 35 5.68 -13.17 12.94
C PHE A 35 6.98 -12.74 13.58
N GLY A 36 6.96 -12.25 14.83
CA GLY A 36 8.15 -11.75 15.52
C GLY A 36 8.68 -10.43 14.98
N ILE A 37 7.84 -9.64 14.29
CA ILE A 37 8.17 -8.30 13.78
C ILE A 37 7.57 -7.27 14.72
N ASN A 38 8.41 -6.68 15.58
CA ASN A 38 7.96 -5.75 16.61
C ASN A 38 8.09 -4.31 16.12
N ILE A 39 6.98 -3.74 15.70
CA ILE A 39 6.85 -2.33 15.33
C ILE A 39 5.97 -1.65 16.36
N HIS A 40 6.45 -0.56 16.95
CA HIS A 40 5.69 0.24 17.89
C HIS A 40 5.13 1.48 17.20
N SER A 41 3.85 1.78 17.43
CA SER A 41 3.28 3.04 17.01
C SER A 41 3.86 4.16 17.88
N GLY A 42 4.48 5.13 17.24
CA GLY A 42 4.98 6.36 17.88
C GLY A 42 3.94 7.50 17.85
N GLY A 43 2.72 7.20 17.39
CA GLY A 43 1.69 8.21 17.16
C GLY A 43 1.88 8.92 15.83
N GLY A 44 1.50 10.18 15.78
CA GLY A 44 1.58 10.99 14.56
C GLY A 44 0.77 12.28 14.71
N GLU A 45 0.38 12.81 13.56
CA GLU A 45 -0.40 14.06 13.48
C GLU A 45 -1.64 13.84 12.60
N THR A 46 -2.74 14.49 12.97
CA THR A 46 -3.93 14.63 12.13
C THR A 46 -4.26 16.11 11.94
N ALA A 47 -4.42 16.55 10.69
CA ALA A 47 -4.65 17.96 10.38
C ALA A 47 -5.80 18.14 9.37
N ASP A 48 -6.55 19.24 9.51
CA ASP A 48 -7.41 19.74 8.46
C ASP A 48 -6.60 20.65 7.53
N VAL A 49 -6.42 20.17 6.30
CA VAL A 49 -5.60 20.81 5.26
C VAL A 49 -6.38 20.94 3.96
N GLY A 50 -7.68 21.23 4.06
CA GLY A 50 -8.60 21.29 2.91
C GLY A 50 -8.20 22.27 1.81
N ASP A 51 -7.39 23.28 2.13
CA ASP A 51 -6.84 24.21 1.12
C ASP A 51 -5.68 23.62 0.32
N LEU A 52 -5.07 22.52 0.78
CA LEU A 52 -3.93 21.88 0.16
C LEU A 52 -4.28 20.55 -0.48
N VAL A 53 -5.21 19.79 0.09
CA VAL A 53 -5.61 18.47 -0.39
C VAL A 53 -7.11 18.41 -0.65
N ARG A 54 -7.51 17.82 -1.76
CA ARG A 54 -8.94 17.69 -2.13
C ARG A 54 -9.69 16.72 -1.23
N THR A 55 -9.06 15.63 -0.84
CA THR A 55 -9.67 14.57 0.00
C THR A 55 -8.79 14.27 1.20
N ILE A 56 -7.87 13.33 1.09
CA ILE A 56 -7.03 12.85 2.17
C ILE A 56 -5.64 12.47 1.66
N ILE A 57 -4.64 12.71 2.48
CA ILE A 57 -3.30 12.17 2.32
C ILE A 57 -2.90 11.47 3.61
N VAL A 58 -2.31 10.28 3.49
CA VAL A 58 -1.74 9.53 4.61
C VAL A 58 -0.29 9.24 4.28
N ASP A 59 0.60 9.69 5.12
CA ASP A 59 2.03 9.42 5.00
C ASP A 59 2.54 8.75 6.27
N SER A 60 3.47 7.83 6.12
CA SER A 60 4.00 7.06 7.25
C SER A 60 5.52 6.95 7.16
N CYS A 61 6.17 7.25 8.27
CA CYS A 61 7.61 7.10 8.44
C CYS A 61 7.92 5.93 9.37
N LEU A 62 8.73 4.98 8.89
CA LEU A 62 9.21 3.87 9.68
C LEU A 62 10.69 4.07 10.02
N THR A 63 10.97 4.30 11.30
CA THR A 63 12.35 4.44 11.80
C THR A 63 12.79 3.14 12.46
N VAL A 64 13.94 2.61 12.03
CA VAL A 64 14.51 1.37 12.55
C VAL A 64 15.96 1.56 12.90
N ARG A 65 16.43 0.86 13.94
CA ARG A 65 17.84 0.73 14.30
C ARG A 65 18.33 -0.67 13.94
N ILE A 66 19.42 -0.75 13.19
CA ILE A 66 20.02 -2.00 12.75
C ILE A 66 21.53 -2.01 13.05
N LYS A 67 22.11 -3.17 13.33
CA LYS A 67 23.56 -3.32 13.42
C LYS A 67 24.18 -3.19 12.02
N LYS A 68 25.37 -2.57 11.92
CA LYS A 68 26.04 -2.35 10.63
C LYS A 68 26.35 -3.65 9.88
N ASP A 69 26.68 -4.71 10.59
CA ASP A 69 26.97 -6.03 10.03
C ASP A 69 25.73 -6.79 9.53
N GLN A 70 24.54 -6.26 9.81
CA GLN A 70 23.26 -6.81 9.36
C GLN A 70 22.62 -6.04 8.20
N ILE A 71 23.27 -4.99 7.74
CA ILE A 71 22.80 -4.21 6.61
C ILE A 71 23.03 -5.03 5.33
N ILE A 72 21.95 -5.16 4.53
CA ILE A 72 22.05 -5.69 3.17
C ILE A 72 22.32 -4.51 2.24
N ASP A 73 23.49 -4.51 1.63
CA ASP A 73 23.97 -3.46 0.76
C ASP A 73 23.97 -3.94 -0.71
N ASN A 74 23.21 -3.26 -1.57
CA ASN A 74 23.09 -3.60 -2.98
C ASN A 74 24.44 -3.48 -3.75
N SER A 75 25.45 -2.84 -3.20
CA SER A 75 26.81 -2.85 -3.76
C SER A 75 27.45 -4.24 -3.79
N ASN A 76 26.89 -5.20 -3.02
CA ASN A 76 27.33 -6.59 -3.03
C ASN A 76 26.75 -7.44 -4.16
N ILE A 77 25.87 -6.89 -4.98
CA ILE A 77 25.32 -7.59 -6.15
C ILE A 77 26.42 -7.79 -7.19
N LYS A 78 26.61 -9.01 -7.68
CA LYS A 78 27.68 -9.39 -8.61
C LYS A 78 27.14 -10.23 -9.77
N PRO A 79 27.82 -10.25 -10.90
CA PRO A 79 27.53 -11.20 -11.98
C PRO A 79 27.52 -12.65 -11.44
N GLY A 80 26.54 -13.43 -11.86
CA GLY A 80 26.32 -14.80 -11.37
C GLY A 80 25.38 -14.91 -10.16
N ASN A 81 24.93 -13.79 -9.57
CA ASN A 81 23.88 -13.85 -8.56
C ASN A 81 22.54 -14.29 -9.17
N VAL A 82 21.77 -15.05 -8.39
CA VAL A 82 20.41 -15.44 -8.75
C VAL A 82 19.44 -14.32 -8.40
N ILE A 83 18.51 -14.03 -9.30
CA ILE A 83 17.44 -13.06 -9.08
C ILE A 83 16.17 -13.81 -8.70
N ILE A 84 15.56 -13.49 -7.58
CA ILE A 84 14.32 -14.06 -7.10
C ILE A 84 13.26 -12.94 -7.06
N GLY A 85 12.18 -13.11 -7.84
CA GLY A 85 11.02 -12.22 -7.82
C GLY A 85 9.99 -12.67 -6.79
N LEU A 86 9.48 -11.73 -6.01
CA LEU A 86 8.36 -11.96 -5.10
C LEU A 86 7.12 -11.31 -5.69
N SER A 87 6.08 -12.10 -5.98
CA SER A 87 4.84 -11.60 -6.56
C SER A 87 4.05 -10.73 -5.59
N SER A 88 3.47 -9.64 -6.09
CA SER A 88 2.50 -8.83 -5.35
C SER A 88 1.06 -9.33 -5.48
N THR A 89 0.75 -10.15 -6.49
CA THR A 89 -0.59 -10.71 -6.75
C THR A 89 -0.80 -12.05 -6.04
N GLY A 90 -2.06 -12.45 -5.86
CA GLY A 90 -2.43 -13.75 -5.31
C GLY A 90 -2.59 -13.75 -3.80
N ILE A 91 -2.55 -14.93 -3.18
CA ILE A 91 -2.64 -15.15 -1.75
C ILE A 91 -1.36 -15.82 -1.27
N SER A 92 -0.67 -15.21 -0.33
CA SER A 92 0.46 -15.85 0.38
C SER A 92 -0.04 -16.57 1.65
N SER A 93 0.83 -17.37 2.26
CA SER A 93 0.48 -18.10 3.49
C SER A 93 0.16 -17.19 4.70
N TYR A 94 0.48 -15.92 4.62
CA TYR A 94 0.20 -14.92 5.66
C TYR A 94 -0.86 -13.89 5.24
N ASP A 95 -1.44 -13.99 4.04
CA ASP A 95 -2.55 -13.13 3.62
C ASP A 95 -3.89 -13.73 4.07
N LYS A 96 -4.86 -12.89 4.34
CA LYS A 96 -6.25 -13.29 4.67
C LYS A 96 -7.15 -13.29 3.44
N GLU A 97 -6.82 -12.50 2.43
CA GLU A 97 -7.61 -12.28 1.22
C GLU A 97 -6.71 -12.22 -0.01
N TYR A 98 -7.32 -12.38 -1.18
CA TYR A 98 -6.64 -12.19 -2.45
C TYR A 98 -6.16 -10.75 -2.60
N ASN A 99 -4.91 -10.57 -3.03
CA ASN A 99 -4.33 -9.28 -3.36
C ASN A 99 -4.24 -9.13 -4.89
N SER A 100 -4.80 -8.06 -5.43
CA SER A 100 -4.76 -7.77 -6.88
C SER A 100 -3.38 -7.33 -7.36
N GLY A 101 -2.49 -6.91 -6.46
CA GLY A 101 -1.13 -6.46 -6.78
C GLY A 101 -1.05 -5.02 -7.28
N ILE A 102 -2.14 -4.25 -7.27
CA ILE A 102 -2.15 -2.88 -7.79
C ILE A 102 -1.23 -1.98 -6.96
N GLY A 103 -1.32 -2.04 -5.64
CA GLY A 103 -0.51 -1.21 -4.74
C GLY A 103 -0.84 0.28 -4.83
N SER A 104 -0.20 1.10 -3.99
CA SER A 104 -0.52 2.53 -3.89
C SER A 104 0.00 3.35 -5.08
N ASN A 105 1.16 3.05 -5.64
CA ASN A 105 1.77 3.83 -6.72
C ASN A 105 0.99 3.75 -8.04
N GLY A 106 0.37 2.60 -8.33
CA GLY A 106 -0.46 2.40 -9.51
C GLY A 106 -1.92 2.85 -9.35
N LEU A 107 -2.35 3.22 -8.14
CA LEU A 107 -3.77 3.39 -7.82
C LEU A 107 -4.44 4.52 -8.60
N THR A 108 -3.76 5.64 -8.83
CA THR A 108 -4.34 6.77 -9.59
C THR A 108 -4.65 6.35 -11.02
N SER A 109 -3.69 5.76 -11.73
CA SER A 109 -3.89 5.23 -13.09
C SER A 109 -4.97 4.16 -13.11
N ALA A 110 -4.87 3.15 -12.24
CA ALA A 110 -5.85 2.06 -12.16
C ALA A 110 -7.28 2.57 -11.96
N ARG A 111 -7.50 3.57 -11.10
CA ARG A 111 -8.84 4.17 -10.91
C ARG A 111 -9.37 4.78 -12.20
N HIS A 112 -8.55 5.57 -12.89
CA HIS A 112 -8.98 6.27 -14.10
C HIS A 112 -9.16 5.33 -15.29
N ASP A 113 -8.34 4.29 -15.40
CA ASP A 113 -8.38 3.33 -16.50
C ASP A 113 -9.48 2.27 -16.32
N VAL A 114 -9.81 1.91 -15.09
CA VAL A 114 -10.80 0.84 -14.80
C VAL A 114 -12.21 1.39 -14.62
N LEU A 115 -12.34 2.49 -13.87
CA LEU A 115 -13.64 2.98 -13.42
C LEU A 115 -14.28 3.92 -14.47
N SER A 116 -15.60 3.85 -14.58
CA SER A 116 -16.37 4.60 -15.56
C SER A 116 -16.71 6.02 -15.09
N LYS A 117 -17.06 6.88 -16.06
CA LYS A 117 -17.31 8.33 -15.88
C LYS A 117 -18.40 8.70 -14.88
N TYR A 118 -19.25 7.77 -14.46
CA TYR A 118 -20.28 8.07 -13.46
C TYR A 118 -19.69 8.62 -12.14
N LEU A 119 -18.46 8.22 -11.82
CA LEU A 119 -17.77 8.70 -10.61
C LEU A 119 -17.41 10.19 -10.66
N LYS A 120 -17.18 10.76 -11.84
CA LYS A 120 -16.92 12.20 -11.96
C LYS A 120 -18.07 13.04 -11.42
N SER A 121 -19.31 12.61 -11.70
CA SER A 121 -20.51 13.34 -11.27
C SER A 121 -20.81 13.14 -9.79
N LEU A 122 -20.50 11.95 -9.25
CA LEU A 122 -20.78 11.64 -7.84
C LEU A 122 -19.71 12.20 -6.90
N TYR A 123 -18.44 12.19 -7.32
CA TYR A 123 -17.30 12.53 -6.48
C TYR A 123 -16.32 13.45 -7.22
N PRO A 124 -16.70 14.72 -7.48
CA PRO A 124 -15.86 15.65 -8.23
C PRO A 124 -14.51 15.93 -7.52
N GLU A 125 -14.45 15.77 -6.22
CA GLU A 125 -13.22 15.90 -5.43
C GLU A 125 -12.21 14.76 -5.63
N SER A 126 -12.61 13.64 -6.22
CA SER A 126 -11.79 12.43 -6.33
C SER A 126 -10.74 12.46 -7.44
N PHE A 127 -10.73 13.48 -8.28
CA PHE A 127 -9.79 13.63 -9.39
C PHE A 127 -9.30 15.06 -9.53
N ASP A 128 -8.24 15.27 -10.29
CA ASP A 128 -7.73 16.60 -10.63
C ASP A 128 -8.47 17.14 -11.87
N HIS A 129 -9.08 18.32 -11.74
CA HIS A 129 -9.83 18.95 -12.81
C HIS A 129 -8.97 19.44 -13.99
N GLU A 130 -7.64 19.53 -13.78
CA GLU A 130 -6.67 19.84 -14.84
C GLU A 130 -6.36 18.62 -15.74
N VAL A 131 -6.71 17.39 -15.27
CA VAL A 131 -6.56 16.17 -16.08
C VAL A 131 -7.59 16.20 -17.23
N PRO A 132 -7.15 15.96 -18.49
CA PRO A 132 -8.05 15.91 -19.63
C PRO A 132 -9.23 14.98 -19.42
N ASN A 133 -10.40 15.40 -19.90
CA ASN A 133 -11.65 14.67 -19.69
C ASN A 133 -11.64 13.24 -20.25
N GLU A 134 -10.92 13.01 -21.31
CA GLU A 134 -10.73 11.70 -21.95
C GLU A 134 -9.92 10.74 -21.10
N LEU A 135 -9.03 11.25 -20.24
CA LEU A 135 -8.17 10.46 -19.34
C LEU A 135 -8.77 10.28 -17.95
N THR A 136 -9.91 10.94 -17.66
CA THR A 136 -10.52 10.88 -16.31
C THR A 136 -11.65 9.87 -16.28
N TYR A 137 -11.50 8.78 -15.51
CA TYR A 137 -12.46 7.69 -15.39
C TYR A 137 -12.94 7.18 -16.76
N CYS A 138 -11.97 6.86 -17.63
CA CYS A 138 -12.22 6.43 -19.01
C CYS A 138 -12.54 4.93 -19.14
N GLY A 139 -12.49 4.18 -18.03
CA GLY A 139 -12.85 2.77 -17.99
C GLY A 139 -14.37 2.53 -18.09
N SER A 140 -14.77 1.27 -17.93
CA SER A 140 -16.16 0.83 -18.09
C SER A 140 -16.79 0.25 -16.82
N LYS A 141 -15.99 0.04 -15.75
CA LYS A 141 -16.41 -0.68 -14.56
C LYS A 141 -16.98 0.23 -13.49
N ARG A 142 -17.85 -0.36 -12.65
CA ARG A 142 -18.32 0.21 -11.38
C ARG A 142 -17.57 -0.43 -10.22
N LEU A 143 -17.58 0.21 -9.08
CA LEU A 143 -16.92 -0.29 -7.86
C LEU A 143 -17.47 -1.66 -7.42
N THR A 144 -18.77 -1.89 -7.63
CA THR A 144 -19.47 -3.13 -7.23
C THR A 144 -19.49 -4.22 -8.29
N ASP A 145 -18.93 -3.97 -9.48
CA ASP A 145 -18.84 -4.98 -10.52
C ASP A 145 -17.92 -6.11 -10.08
N LYS A 146 -18.25 -7.33 -10.48
CA LYS A 146 -17.44 -8.52 -10.25
C LYS A 146 -16.75 -8.95 -11.54
N LEU A 147 -15.64 -9.63 -11.41
CA LEU A 147 -14.95 -10.32 -12.48
C LEU A 147 -15.08 -11.83 -12.28
N ASP A 148 -15.28 -12.55 -13.38
CA ASP A 148 -15.36 -14.01 -13.35
C ASP A 148 -14.09 -14.63 -12.76
N GLY A 149 -14.26 -15.56 -11.84
CA GLY A 149 -13.16 -16.23 -11.17
C GLY A 149 -12.56 -15.48 -9.96
N PHE A 150 -13.17 -14.35 -9.55
CA PHE A 150 -12.72 -13.60 -8.37
C PHE A 150 -13.90 -13.35 -7.40
N ASP A 151 -13.65 -13.55 -6.12
CA ASP A 151 -14.65 -13.28 -5.05
C ASP A 151 -14.79 -11.78 -4.75
N LEU A 152 -13.73 -11.00 -5.01
CA LEU A 152 -13.70 -9.56 -4.76
C LEU A 152 -14.39 -8.79 -5.89
N ASP A 153 -15.09 -7.70 -5.54
CA ASP A 153 -15.54 -6.71 -6.50
C ASP A 153 -14.39 -5.77 -6.93
N ILE A 154 -14.61 -5.00 -7.99
CA ILE A 154 -13.62 -4.06 -8.54
C ILE A 154 -13.12 -3.08 -7.48
N GLY A 155 -14.00 -2.55 -6.63
CA GLY A 155 -13.63 -1.61 -5.58
C GLY A 155 -12.65 -2.23 -4.58
N LYS A 156 -12.94 -3.43 -4.11
CA LYS A 156 -12.05 -4.18 -3.20
C LYS A 156 -10.74 -4.57 -3.85
N MET A 157 -10.76 -4.94 -5.14
CA MET A 157 -9.54 -5.22 -5.89
C MET A 157 -8.65 -3.98 -6.02
N LEU A 158 -9.23 -2.80 -6.32
CA LEU A 158 -8.51 -1.53 -6.37
C LEU A 158 -7.94 -1.11 -5.00
N LEU A 159 -8.65 -1.47 -3.92
CA LEU A 159 -8.23 -1.19 -2.54
C LEU A 159 -7.31 -2.27 -1.97
N SER A 160 -6.91 -3.28 -2.74
CA SER A 160 -5.91 -4.24 -2.27
C SER A 160 -4.65 -3.49 -1.82
N PRO A 161 -4.18 -3.71 -0.58
CA PRO A 161 -3.02 -2.99 -0.08
C PRO A 161 -1.76 -3.38 -0.84
N THR A 162 -0.78 -2.48 -0.91
CA THR A 162 0.58 -2.87 -1.30
C THR A 162 1.03 -4.00 -0.40
N ARG A 163 1.38 -5.16 -0.99
CA ARG A 163 1.78 -6.32 -0.20
C ARG A 163 2.98 -5.99 0.66
N SER A 164 2.85 -6.21 1.95
CA SER A 164 4.00 -6.15 2.83
C SER A 164 4.74 -7.48 2.79
N TYR A 165 6.01 -7.44 2.40
CA TYR A 165 6.88 -8.61 2.37
C TYR A 165 7.60 -8.86 3.71
N ALA A 166 7.32 -8.06 4.74
CA ALA A 166 8.02 -8.16 6.03
C ALA A 166 7.97 -9.57 6.66
N PRO A 167 6.81 -10.27 6.73
CA PRO A 167 6.78 -11.63 7.24
C PRO A 167 7.61 -12.61 6.39
N LEU A 168 7.52 -12.51 5.07
CA LEU A 168 8.27 -13.38 4.16
C LEU A 168 9.77 -13.12 4.23
N LEU A 169 10.19 -11.85 4.23
CA LEU A 169 11.60 -11.49 4.35
C LEU A 169 12.17 -11.96 5.69
N LYS A 170 11.40 -11.84 6.78
CA LYS A 170 11.84 -12.39 8.06
C LYS A 170 12.08 -13.90 7.99
N MET A 171 11.16 -14.66 7.39
CA MET A 171 11.33 -16.10 7.20
C MET A 171 12.55 -16.44 6.32
N ILE A 172 12.78 -15.65 5.25
CA ILE A 172 13.97 -15.82 4.40
C ILE A 172 15.24 -15.55 5.20
N PHE A 173 15.31 -14.46 5.96
CA PHE A 173 16.47 -14.13 6.78
C PHE A 173 16.76 -15.20 7.84
N ASP A 174 15.72 -15.76 8.45
CA ASP A 174 15.85 -16.80 9.47
C ASP A 174 16.31 -18.14 8.88
N LYS A 175 15.88 -18.48 7.64
CA LYS A 175 16.18 -19.77 7.01
C LYS A 175 17.46 -19.76 6.15
N VAL A 176 17.69 -18.68 5.44
CA VAL A 176 18.78 -18.57 4.47
C VAL A 176 20.01 -17.89 5.06
N GLY A 177 19.78 -16.92 5.96
CA GLY A 177 20.79 -16.03 6.50
C GLY A 177 20.96 -14.77 5.67
N ARG A 178 21.17 -13.64 6.35
CA ARG A 178 21.34 -12.33 5.69
C ARG A 178 22.63 -12.25 4.87
N ASP A 179 23.65 -12.97 5.26
CA ASP A 179 24.96 -13.08 4.60
C ASP A 179 24.90 -13.69 3.20
N LYS A 180 23.81 -14.39 2.89
CA LYS A 180 23.55 -14.98 1.56
C LYS A 180 22.79 -14.04 0.62
N ILE A 181 22.35 -12.87 1.11
CA ILE A 181 21.52 -11.93 0.35
C ILE A 181 22.37 -10.72 -0.01
N ASN A 182 22.68 -10.60 -1.29
CA ASN A 182 23.58 -9.56 -1.79
C ASN A 182 22.86 -8.23 -2.09
N GLY A 183 21.54 -8.23 -2.14
CA GLY A 183 20.76 -7.02 -2.35
C GLY A 183 19.27 -7.29 -2.33
N ILE A 184 18.49 -6.24 -2.11
CA ILE A 184 17.02 -6.25 -2.16
C ILE A 184 16.58 -5.01 -2.91
N ILE A 185 15.66 -5.18 -3.87
CA ILE A 185 15.08 -4.09 -4.66
C ILE A 185 13.57 -4.15 -4.50
N HIS A 186 12.98 -3.04 -4.06
CA HIS A 186 11.53 -2.87 -4.07
C HIS A 186 11.12 -2.27 -5.41
N CYS A 187 10.47 -3.11 -6.24
CA CYS A 187 9.95 -2.68 -7.52
C CYS A 187 8.63 -1.94 -7.31
N THR A 188 8.72 -0.63 -7.20
CA THR A 188 7.57 0.27 -7.13
C THR A 188 7.67 1.25 -8.28
N GLY A 189 6.60 1.36 -9.08
CA GLY A 189 6.56 2.16 -10.30
C GLY A 189 6.64 3.66 -10.05
#